data_fd65a9b3369ee84ed88f25a3ede3b48c
#
_entry.id   fd65a9b3369ee84ed88f25a3ede3b48c
#
_cell.length_a   1.000
_cell.length_b   1.000
_cell.length_c   1.000
_cell.angle_alpha   90.00
_cell.angle_beta   90.00
_cell.angle_gamma   90.00
#
_symmetry.space_group_name_H-M   'P 1'
#
loop_
_entity.id
_entity.type
_entity.pdbx_description
1 polymer ?
#
loop_
_entity_poly.entity_id
_entity_poly.type
_entity_poly.pdbx_seq_one_letter_code
_entity_poly.pdbx_strand_id
1 'polypeptide(L)'
;MKILGVLAAAVCAVSSTIATAEPVKITNIGHGYFSAALYVAKQEKIFEKYGLEPDISYVQGGALALQATLTKQADVGILSYEHVLTVAAQGKRIVAFYCVANRPVNNVIGNEALLKGAESLGVEDKVKRLKGMRVAMPSANGSGEKMLGVLARKYNLTLPGDIKSVYLGAEAPAYVAAFQRDLVDAALPFEPAGVLVQQAGKGRIYLNMMNGEIPEFRDILFMTLATHPDNLKDKPELLLKVAQVFTEATKILKTDPQRAKALLAKEYPNMTAETNEQAYATVSQIWPMTGHMTEQQARATFEYLQPSGTVAVDFPSTFTNEFLPK
;
A
#
# COMPACT_ATOMS: atom_id res chain seq x y z
N MET A 1 8.16 -79.41 29.25
CA MET A 1 8.70 -78.48 28.19
C MET A 1 7.67 -77.47 27.92
N LYS A 2 7.81 -76.24 28.44
CA LYS A 2 6.91 -75.08 28.11
C LYS A 2 7.73 -74.08 27.35
N ILE A 3 7.33 -73.85 26.12
CA ILE A 3 7.93 -72.87 25.21
C ILE A 3 7.23 -71.52 25.48
N LEU A 4 7.98 -70.53 26.03
CA LEU A 4 7.51 -69.15 26.15
C LEU A 4 7.80 -68.43 24.82
N GLY A 5 6.75 -68.02 24.11
CA GLY A 5 6.86 -67.13 22.97
C GLY A 5 6.95 -65.66 23.44
N VAL A 6 8.03 -64.97 23.09
CA VAL A 6 8.22 -63.54 23.31
C VAL A 6 7.62 -62.79 22.10
N LEU A 7 6.53 -62.05 22.33
CA LEU A 7 5.99 -61.10 21.36
C LEU A 7 6.80 -59.80 21.48
N ALA A 8 7.59 -59.45 20.46
CA ALA A 8 8.25 -58.16 20.34
C ALA A 8 7.25 -57.15 19.70
N ALA A 9 6.71 -56.24 20.51
CA ALA A 9 5.91 -55.12 20.01
C ALA A 9 6.86 -54.03 19.43
N ALA A 10 6.87 -53.87 18.12
CA ALA A 10 7.55 -52.76 17.45
C ALA A 10 6.74 -51.48 17.65
N VAL A 11 7.22 -50.58 18.49
CA VAL A 11 6.69 -49.21 18.65
C VAL A 11 7.24 -48.38 17.51
N CYS A 12 6.45 -48.11 16.49
CA CYS A 12 6.72 -47.09 15.50
C CYS A 12 6.58 -45.71 16.14
N ALA A 13 7.70 -45.10 16.53
CA ALA A 13 7.75 -43.69 16.92
C ALA A 13 7.51 -42.85 15.66
N VAL A 14 6.31 -42.31 15.51
CA VAL A 14 6.01 -41.26 14.51
C VAL A 14 6.66 -40.00 15.03
N SER A 15 7.86 -39.70 14.55
CA SER A 15 8.53 -38.44 14.80
C SER A 15 7.75 -37.36 14.00
N SER A 16 6.83 -36.68 14.69
CA SER A 16 6.22 -35.46 14.18
C SER A 16 7.33 -34.41 14.05
N THR A 17 7.91 -34.25 12.88
CA THR A 17 8.71 -33.06 12.57
C THR A 17 7.83 -31.84 12.73
N ILE A 18 7.98 -31.10 13.82
CA ILE A 18 7.42 -29.78 13.96
C ILE A 18 8.10 -28.97 12.86
N ALA A 19 7.40 -28.74 11.75
CA ALA A 19 7.85 -27.82 10.71
C ALA A 19 7.95 -26.43 11.36
N THR A 20 9.17 -25.95 11.56
CA THR A 20 9.38 -24.56 12.02
C THR A 20 8.85 -23.62 10.94
N ALA A 21 8.06 -22.62 11.35
CA ALA A 21 7.58 -21.62 10.42
C ALA A 21 8.76 -20.91 9.73
N GLU A 22 8.64 -20.69 8.43
CA GLU A 22 9.66 -20.05 7.62
C GLU A 22 9.65 -18.54 7.87
N PRO A 23 10.75 -17.91 8.32
CA PRO A 23 10.77 -16.48 8.56
C PRO A 23 10.66 -15.71 7.26
N VAL A 24 9.83 -14.64 7.24
CA VAL A 24 9.71 -13.72 6.12
C VAL A 24 9.85 -12.28 6.60
N LYS A 25 10.86 -11.57 6.10
CA LYS A 25 11.11 -10.16 6.39
C LYS A 25 10.31 -9.27 5.44
N ILE A 26 9.37 -8.52 6.01
CA ILE A 26 8.50 -7.62 5.25
C ILE A 26 8.77 -6.18 5.70
N THR A 27 9.05 -5.28 4.75
CA THR A 27 9.09 -3.85 5.02
C THR A 27 7.83 -3.16 4.50
N ASN A 28 7.26 -2.26 5.31
CA ASN A 28 6.05 -1.50 4.98
C ASN A 28 6.29 0.01 5.17
N ILE A 29 5.77 0.83 4.26
CA ILE A 29 6.06 2.27 4.15
C ILE A 29 5.40 3.15 5.23
N GLY A 30 4.72 2.58 6.20
CA GLY A 30 4.01 3.26 7.28
C GLY A 30 2.70 2.58 7.64
N HIS A 31 1.94 3.22 8.53
CA HIS A 31 0.63 2.73 8.93
C HIS A 31 -0.47 3.37 8.07
N GLY A 32 -1.36 2.55 7.50
CA GLY A 32 -2.48 3.01 6.70
C GLY A 32 -3.33 1.87 6.16
N TYR A 33 -4.57 2.15 5.80
CA TYR A 33 -5.51 1.16 5.25
C TYR A 33 -5.11 0.63 3.87
N PHE A 34 -4.12 1.25 3.21
CA PHE A 34 -3.49 0.67 2.04
C PHE A 34 -2.84 -0.69 2.32
N SER A 35 -2.42 -0.92 3.57
CA SER A 35 -1.86 -2.19 4.05
C SER A 35 -2.89 -3.08 4.76
N ALA A 36 -4.18 -2.86 4.56
CA ALA A 36 -5.24 -3.61 5.24
C ALA A 36 -5.10 -5.14 5.11
N ALA A 37 -4.67 -5.64 3.95
CA ALA A 37 -4.43 -7.06 3.75
C ALA A 37 -3.33 -7.61 4.69
N LEU A 38 -2.27 -6.82 4.96
CA LEU A 38 -1.23 -7.19 5.92
C LEU A 38 -1.80 -7.29 7.35
N TYR A 39 -2.63 -6.34 7.75
CA TYR A 39 -3.25 -6.33 9.08
C TYR A 39 -4.21 -7.51 9.28
N VAL A 40 -5.05 -7.76 8.28
CA VAL A 40 -5.94 -8.92 8.27
C VAL A 40 -5.14 -10.21 8.33
N ALA A 41 -4.10 -10.37 7.52
CA ALA A 41 -3.26 -11.56 7.50
C ALA A 41 -2.60 -11.83 8.86
N LYS A 42 -2.11 -10.79 9.53
CA LYS A 42 -1.51 -10.88 10.87
C LYS A 42 -2.53 -11.28 11.93
N GLN A 43 -3.68 -10.59 11.98
CA GLN A 43 -4.69 -10.80 13.03
C GLN A 43 -5.43 -12.13 12.89
N GLU A 44 -5.64 -12.60 11.66
CA GLU A 44 -6.27 -13.89 11.35
C GLU A 44 -5.26 -15.04 11.31
N LYS A 45 -3.98 -14.78 11.62
CA LYS A 45 -2.90 -15.78 11.61
C LYS A 45 -2.78 -16.50 10.26
N ILE A 46 -3.03 -15.76 9.15
CA ILE A 46 -2.95 -16.35 7.81
C ILE A 46 -1.50 -16.67 7.46
N PHE A 47 -0.53 -15.90 7.95
CA PHE A 47 0.89 -16.23 7.76
C PHE A 47 1.22 -17.60 8.33
N GLU A 48 0.82 -17.86 9.56
CA GLU A 48 1.05 -19.16 10.23
C GLU A 48 0.35 -20.31 9.53
N LYS A 49 -0.85 -20.08 8.98
CA LYS A 49 -1.59 -21.06 8.17
C LYS A 49 -0.77 -21.52 6.95
N TYR A 50 0.02 -20.62 6.36
CA TYR A 50 0.91 -20.94 5.24
C TYR A 50 2.34 -21.29 5.68
N GLY A 51 2.57 -21.52 6.99
CA GLY A 51 3.85 -21.91 7.54
C GLY A 51 4.89 -20.78 7.51
N LEU A 52 4.45 -19.52 7.58
CA LEU A 52 5.32 -18.34 7.61
C LEU A 52 5.31 -17.68 9.00
N GLU A 53 6.47 -17.12 9.38
CA GLU A 53 6.63 -16.26 10.55
C GLU A 53 7.02 -14.85 10.06
N PRO A 54 6.09 -13.87 10.08
CA PRO A 54 6.36 -12.54 9.54
C PRO A 54 7.15 -11.67 10.52
N ASP A 55 8.31 -11.15 10.08
CA ASP A 55 9.07 -10.07 10.70
C ASP A 55 8.76 -8.77 9.93
N ILE A 56 7.87 -7.92 10.51
CA ILE A 56 7.34 -6.73 9.83
C ILE A 56 8.00 -5.48 10.39
N SER A 57 8.72 -4.76 9.52
CA SER A 57 9.33 -3.47 9.81
C SER A 57 8.55 -2.33 9.14
N TYR A 58 8.15 -1.34 9.93
CA TYR A 58 7.53 -0.11 9.42
C TYR A 58 8.59 0.97 9.23
N VAL A 59 8.70 1.49 8.00
CA VAL A 59 9.69 2.51 7.64
C VAL A 59 9.02 3.81 7.21
N GLN A 60 9.73 4.93 7.34
CA GLN A 60 9.19 6.26 6.98
C GLN A 60 9.32 6.52 5.47
N GLY A 61 8.38 5.95 4.70
CA GLY A 61 8.24 6.19 3.27
C GLY A 61 8.92 5.19 2.34
N GLY A 62 8.58 5.29 1.06
CA GLY A 62 8.93 4.30 0.03
C GLY A 62 10.41 4.16 -0.28
N ALA A 63 11.20 5.23 -0.12
CA ALA A 63 12.64 5.18 -0.40
C ALA A 63 13.38 4.21 0.54
N LEU A 64 13.02 4.18 1.82
CA LEU A 64 13.62 3.23 2.78
C LEU A 64 13.16 1.79 2.52
N ALA A 65 11.90 1.58 2.19
CA ALA A 65 11.39 0.27 1.82
C ALA A 65 12.06 -0.25 0.53
N LEU A 66 12.23 0.62 -0.47
CA LEU A 66 12.97 0.31 -1.70
C LEU A 66 14.41 -0.11 -1.38
N GLN A 67 15.12 0.66 -0.54
CA GLN A 67 16.49 0.35 -0.16
C GLN A 67 16.59 -1.01 0.55
N ALA A 68 15.72 -1.28 1.52
CA ALA A 68 15.69 -2.57 2.22
C ALA A 68 15.46 -3.75 1.26
N THR A 69 14.60 -3.57 0.24
CA THR A 69 14.34 -4.59 -0.79
C THR A 69 15.55 -4.77 -1.72
N LEU A 70 16.16 -3.67 -2.20
CA LEU A 70 17.33 -3.70 -3.06
C LEU A 70 18.56 -4.35 -2.41
N THR A 71 18.74 -4.15 -1.10
CA THR A 71 19.87 -4.69 -0.33
C THR A 71 19.59 -6.06 0.29
N LYS A 72 18.42 -6.66 0.01
CA LYS A 72 17.97 -7.94 0.57
C LYS A 72 17.84 -7.94 2.12
N GLN A 73 17.76 -6.77 2.74
CA GLN A 73 17.43 -6.64 4.17
C GLN A 73 15.98 -7.01 4.44
N ALA A 74 15.10 -6.84 3.44
CA ALA A 74 13.75 -7.37 3.40
C ALA A 74 13.60 -8.37 2.25
N ASP A 75 12.83 -9.45 2.49
CA ASP A 75 12.44 -10.40 1.46
C ASP A 75 11.36 -9.80 0.55
N VAL A 76 10.46 -9.01 1.17
CA VAL A 76 9.31 -8.38 0.52
C VAL A 76 9.20 -6.92 0.97
N GLY A 77 9.08 -6.02 0.00
CA GLY A 77 8.72 -4.62 0.23
C GLY A 77 7.26 -4.37 -0.16
N ILE A 78 6.46 -3.80 0.76
CA ILE A 78 5.16 -3.21 0.43
C ILE A 78 5.43 -1.75 0.07
N LEU A 79 5.42 -1.44 -1.21
CA LEU A 79 5.82 -0.13 -1.72
C LEU A 79 5.08 0.25 -3.02
N SER A 80 5.11 1.53 -3.35
CA SER A 80 4.50 2.01 -4.59
C SER A 80 5.25 1.49 -5.81
N TYR A 81 4.52 1.05 -6.82
CA TYR A 81 5.09 0.53 -8.07
C TYR A 81 5.98 1.55 -8.82
N GLU A 82 5.77 2.84 -8.57
CA GLU A 82 6.65 3.89 -9.08
C GLU A 82 8.13 3.69 -8.70
N HIS A 83 8.39 3.11 -7.53
CA HIS A 83 9.77 2.80 -7.11
C HIS A 83 10.39 1.70 -7.96
N VAL A 84 9.58 0.70 -8.36
CA VAL A 84 10.00 -0.33 -9.31
C VAL A 84 10.40 0.31 -10.64
N LEU A 85 9.57 1.19 -11.18
CA LEU A 85 9.83 1.89 -12.44
C LEU A 85 11.02 2.84 -12.35
N THR A 86 11.14 3.56 -11.22
CA THR A 86 12.25 4.51 -11.02
C THR A 86 13.61 3.80 -11.04
N VAL A 87 13.74 2.67 -10.35
CA VAL A 87 15.02 1.95 -10.35
C VAL A 87 15.28 1.21 -11.66
N ALA A 88 14.21 0.76 -12.36
CA ALA A 88 14.33 0.19 -13.70
C ALA A 88 14.88 1.23 -14.70
N ALA A 89 14.38 2.47 -14.65
CA ALA A 89 14.89 3.59 -15.47
C ALA A 89 16.34 3.99 -15.12
N GLN A 90 16.86 3.56 -13.97
CA GLN A 90 18.25 3.73 -13.54
C GLN A 90 19.13 2.48 -13.80
N GLY A 91 18.61 1.47 -14.51
CA GLY A 91 19.31 0.22 -14.78
C GLY A 91 19.44 -0.73 -13.58
N LYS A 92 18.71 -0.48 -12.49
CA LYS A 92 18.60 -1.37 -11.33
C LYS A 92 17.26 -2.11 -11.36
N ARG A 93 17.11 -3.15 -10.55
CA ARG A 93 15.91 -3.98 -10.61
C ARG A 93 15.42 -4.42 -9.24
N ILE A 94 14.15 -4.24 -9.00
CA ILE A 94 13.29 -5.02 -8.12
C ILE A 94 12.09 -5.46 -8.94
N VAL A 95 11.37 -6.50 -8.52
CA VAL A 95 10.26 -7.07 -9.29
C VAL A 95 9.01 -7.10 -8.42
N ALA A 96 7.94 -6.49 -8.92
CA ALA A 96 6.62 -6.64 -8.30
C ALA A 96 6.06 -8.03 -8.60
N PHE A 97 5.45 -8.69 -7.59
CA PHE A 97 4.87 -10.02 -7.76
C PHE A 97 3.42 -10.13 -7.28
N TYR A 98 2.86 -9.03 -6.75
CA TYR A 98 1.46 -8.94 -6.34
C TYR A 98 0.99 -7.48 -6.34
N CYS A 99 -0.20 -7.21 -6.91
CA CYS A 99 -0.83 -5.90 -6.83
C CYS A 99 -1.67 -5.79 -5.55
N VAL A 100 -1.29 -4.90 -4.64
CA VAL A 100 -2.02 -4.62 -3.39
C VAL A 100 -3.10 -3.56 -3.61
N ALA A 101 -2.81 -2.54 -4.42
CA ALA A 101 -3.78 -1.51 -4.80
C ALA A 101 -3.55 -1.07 -6.25
N ASN A 102 -4.65 -1.00 -7.02
CA ASN A 102 -4.65 -0.62 -8.43
C ASN A 102 -5.16 0.81 -8.67
N ARG A 103 -5.19 1.61 -7.63
CA ARG A 103 -5.54 3.04 -7.63
C ARG A 103 -4.72 3.77 -6.58
N PRO A 104 -4.69 5.12 -6.60
CA PRO A 104 -4.11 5.91 -5.53
C PRO A 104 -4.63 5.53 -4.15
N VAL A 105 -3.78 5.64 -3.14
CA VAL A 105 -4.12 5.34 -1.74
C VAL A 105 -4.30 6.60 -0.89
N ASN A 106 -4.34 7.75 -1.56
CA ASN A 106 -4.49 9.07 -0.97
C ASN A 106 -5.63 9.81 -1.66
N ASN A 107 -6.39 10.59 -0.89
CA ASN A 107 -7.27 11.64 -1.39
C ASN A 107 -6.70 13.00 -0.98
N VAL A 108 -7.06 14.06 -1.69
CA VAL A 108 -6.81 15.42 -1.22
C VAL A 108 -7.91 15.79 -0.23
N ILE A 109 -7.54 16.00 1.03
CA ILE A 109 -8.39 16.54 2.08
C ILE A 109 -8.22 18.04 2.07
N GLY A 110 -9.30 18.80 2.06
CA GLY A 110 -9.28 20.28 2.11
C GLY A 110 -9.88 20.79 3.41
N ASN A 111 -9.37 21.93 3.88
CA ASN A 111 -9.99 22.66 4.99
C ASN A 111 -11.31 23.34 4.54
N GLU A 112 -12.05 23.92 5.48
CA GLU A 112 -13.35 24.51 5.22
C GLU A 112 -13.32 25.67 4.19
N ALA A 113 -12.25 26.47 4.21
CA ALA A 113 -12.06 27.55 3.26
C ALA A 113 -11.88 27.05 1.82
N LEU A 114 -11.10 25.97 1.65
CA LEU A 114 -10.87 25.35 0.34
C LEU A 114 -12.13 24.64 -0.17
N LEU A 115 -12.93 24.06 0.73
CA LEU A 115 -14.16 23.34 0.41
C LEU A 115 -15.32 24.25 -0.01
N LYS A 116 -15.34 25.49 0.48
CA LYS A 116 -16.43 26.42 0.20
C LYS A 116 -16.61 26.65 -1.30
N GLY A 117 -17.77 26.26 -1.84
CA GLY A 117 -18.11 26.37 -3.25
C GLY A 117 -17.26 25.47 -4.17
N ALA A 118 -16.69 24.37 -3.63
CA ALA A 118 -15.92 23.42 -4.43
C ALA A 118 -16.76 22.22 -4.94
N GLU A 119 -17.99 22.07 -4.49
CA GLU A 119 -18.86 20.93 -4.78
C GLU A 119 -19.19 20.83 -6.30
N SER A 120 -19.33 21.98 -6.97
CA SER A 120 -19.64 22.05 -8.40
C SER A 120 -18.40 22.13 -9.31
N LEU A 121 -17.20 22.19 -8.73
CA LEU A 121 -15.97 22.34 -9.50
C LEU A 121 -15.51 21.01 -10.09
N GLY A 122 -15.05 21.06 -11.34
CA GLY A 122 -14.31 19.96 -11.97
C GLY A 122 -12.90 19.79 -11.40
N VAL A 123 -12.23 18.70 -11.81
CA VAL A 123 -10.86 18.38 -11.35
C VAL A 123 -9.89 19.52 -11.64
N GLU A 124 -9.95 20.12 -12.83
CA GLU A 124 -9.08 21.24 -13.23
C GLU A 124 -9.19 22.43 -12.27
N ASP A 125 -10.42 22.91 -12.03
CA ASP A 125 -10.63 24.06 -11.16
C ASP A 125 -10.25 23.77 -9.71
N LYS A 126 -10.51 22.55 -9.23
CA LYS A 126 -10.05 22.09 -7.91
C LYS A 126 -8.54 22.13 -7.80
N VAL A 127 -7.82 21.63 -8.81
CA VAL A 127 -6.34 21.66 -8.80
C VAL A 127 -5.83 23.09 -8.88
N LYS A 128 -6.40 23.95 -9.74
CA LYS A 128 -6.01 25.36 -9.84
C LYS A 128 -6.22 26.14 -8.54
N ARG A 129 -7.26 25.82 -7.76
CA ARG A 129 -7.50 26.42 -6.43
C ARG A 129 -6.44 26.06 -5.38
N LEU A 130 -5.62 25.04 -5.61
CA LEU A 130 -4.50 24.73 -4.71
C LEU A 130 -3.33 25.72 -4.84
N LYS A 131 -3.37 26.65 -5.81
CA LYS A 131 -2.32 27.67 -5.97
C LYS A 131 -2.20 28.52 -4.71
N GLY A 132 -0.98 28.63 -4.18
CA GLY A 132 -0.65 29.34 -2.94
C GLY A 132 -0.93 28.54 -1.66
N MET A 133 -1.63 27.42 -1.74
CA MET A 133 -2.01 26.59 -0.58
C MET A 133 -0.83 25.79 -0.03
N ARG A 134 -0.86 25.56 1.28
CA ARG A 134 0.05 24.68 2.02
C ARG A 134 -0.58 23.28 2.02
N VAL A 135 0.07 22.34 1.32
CA VAL A 135 -0.45 20.97 1.17
C VAL A 135 0.45 19.98 1.91
N ALA A 136 -0.09 19.34 2.92
CA ALA A 136 0.64 18.35 3.71
C ALA A 136 0.70 16.99 3.01
N MET A 137 1.84 16.32 3.11
CA MET A 137 2.13 15.01 2.53
C MET A 137 3.02 14.18 3.46
N PRO A 138 3.04 12.83 3.31
CA PRO A 138 3.87 12.00 4.18
C PRO A 138 5.38 12.25 4.04
N SER A 139 5.88 12.43 2.83
CA SER A 139 7.33 12.61 2.60
C SER A 139 7.61 13.34 1.30
N ALA A 140 8.77 13.98 1.23
CA ALA A 140 9.31 14.54 0.00
C ALA A 140 9.57 13.42 -1.02
N ASN A 141 9.31 13.71 -2.29
CA ASN A 141 9.44 12.77 -3.41
C ASN A 141 8.62 11.46 -3.24
N GLY A 142 7.67 11.44 -2.30
CA GLY A 142 6.75 10.32 -2.13
C GLY A 142 5.68 10.27 -3.24
N SER A 143 4.98 9.13 -3.33
CA SER A 143 3.96 8.92 -4.38
C SER A 143 2.84 9.96 -4.35
N GLY A 144 2.40 10.41 -3.17
CA GLY A 144 1.38 11.46 -3.06
C GLY A 144 1.85 12.80 -3.67
N GLU A 145 3.09 13.21 -3.39
CA GLU A 145 3.67 14.43 -3.97
C GLU A 145 3.81 14.32 -5.49
N LYS A 146 4.29 13.17 -5.99
CA LYS A 146 4.43 12.94 -7.43
C LYS A 146 3.08 12.99 -8.14
N MET A 147 2.04 12.37 -7.57
CA MET A 147 0.69 12.38 -8.14
C MET A 147 0.11 13.80 -8.17
N LEU A 148 0.19 14.53 -7.06
CA LEU A 148 -0.26 15.93 -7.05
C LEU A 148 0.55 16.78 -8.03
N GLY A 149 1.86 16.53 -8.15
CA GLY A 149 2.74 17.18 -9.11
C GLY A 149 2.35 16.92 -10.57
N VAL A 150 1.88 15.70 -10.88
CA VAL A 150 1.34 15.36 -12.21
C VAL A 150 0.10 16.20 -12.52
N LEU A 151 -0.86 16.24 -11.60
CA LEU A 151 -2.08 17.04 -11.76
C LEU A 151 -1.76 18.54 -11.83
N ALA A 152 -0.84 19.03 -11.00
CA ALA A 152 -0.40 20.42 -11.02
C ALA A 152 0.17 20.79 -12.40
N ARG A 153 1.13 19.99 -12.91
CA ARG A 153 1.73 20.24 -14.25
C ARG A 153 0.71 20.22 -15.37
N LYS A 154 -0.26 19.30 -15.34
CA LYS A 154 -1.34 19.21 -16.33
C LYS A 154 -2.11 20.53 -16.46
N TYR A 155 -2.23 21.28 -15.35
CA TYR A 155 -2.96 22.55 -15.29
C TYR A 155 -2.04 23.76 -15.09
N ASN A 156 -0.78 23.66 -15.54
CA ASN A 156 0.23 24.72 -15.54
C ASN A 156 0.57 25.26 -14.14
N LEU A 157 0.59 24.41 -13.14
CA LEU A 157 1.07 24.70 -11.79
C LEU A 157 2.35 23.90 -11.49
N THR A 158 3.17 24.42 -10.59
CA THR A 158 4.39 23.77 -10.11
C THR A 158 4.26 23.29 -8.67
N LEU A 159 4.92 22.16 -8.37
CA LEU A 159 5.03 21.61 -7.04
C LEU A 159 6.49 21.16 -6.79
N PRO A 160 7.20 21.69 -5.80
CA PRO A 160 6.85 22.88 -5.01
C PRO A 160 6.97 24.16 -5.86
N GLY A 161 6.34 25.21 -5.45
CA GLY A 161 6.35 26.51 -6.16
C GLY A 161 4.99 27.17 -6.03
N ASP A 162 4.10 26.93 -7.02
CA ASP A 162 2.71 27.40 -6.94
C ASP A 162 1.93 26.74 -5.80
N ILE A 163 2.19 25.45 -5.51
CA ILE A 163 1.62 24.71 -4.37
C ILE A 163 2.74 24.45 -3.38
N LYS A 164 2.54 24.79 -2.11
CA LYS A 164 3.57 24.68 -1.06
C LYS A 164 3.51 23.32 -0.37
N SER A 165 4.56 22.50 -0.52
CA SER A 165 4.65 21.20 0.16
C SER A 165 4.99 21.35 1.64
N VAL A 166 4.28 20.61 2.51
CA VAL A 166 4.57 20.44 3.93
C VAL A 166 4.69 18.93 4.21
N TYR A 167 5.73 18.49 4.93
CA TYR A 167 5.94 17.07 5.18
C TYR A 167 5.71 16.74 6.65
N LEU A 168 4.73 15.86 6.93
CA LEU A 168 4.26 15.55 8.28
C LEU A 168 4.50 14.09 8.71
N GLY A 169 5.13 13.27 7.84
CA GLY A 169 5.23 11.84 8.07
C GLY A 169 3.93 11.10 7.73
N ALA A 170 3.85 9.83 8.10
CA ALA A 170 2.72 8.97 7.75
C ALA A 170 1.65 8.88 8.85
N GLU A 171 1.90 9.43 10.03
CA GLU A 171 1.07 9.24 11.21
C GLU A 171 -0.15 10.16 11.25
N ALA A 172 -1.34 9.59 11.42
CA ALA A 172 -2.61 10.30 11.40
C ALA A 172 -2.73 11.49 12.39
N PRO A 173 -2.23 11.41 13.64
CA PRO A 173 -2.34 12.52 14.59
C PRO A 173 -1.67 13.81 14.11
N ALA A 174 -0.58 13.71 13.32
CA ALA A 174 0.11 14.88 12.79
C ALA A 174 -0.78 15.69 11.85
N TYR A 175 -1.57 15.03 11.01
CA TYR A 175 -2.52 15.68 10.10
C TYR A 175 -3.67 16.33 10.84
N VAL A 176 -4.27 15.62 11.80
CA VAL A 176 -5.33 16.18 12.64
C VAL A 176 -4.85 17.45 13.35
N ALA A 177 -3.68 17.41 13.99
CA ALA A 177 -3.09 18.54 14.66
C ALA A 177 -2.77 19.71 13.71
N ALA A 178 -2.29 19.43 12.51
CA ALA A 178 -1.98 20.44 11.50
C ALA A 178 -3.23 21.20 11.03
N PHE A 179 -4.33 20.49 10.77
CA PHE A 179 -5.62 21.12 10.44
C PHE A 179 -6.22 21.88 11.62
N GLN A 180 -6.14 21.34 12.85
CA GLN A 180 -6.66 22.02 14.06
C GLN A 180 -5.96 23.35 14.34
N ARG A 181 -4.67 23.48 13.96
CA ARG A 181 -3.84 24.67 14.18
C ARG A 181 -3.72 25.55 12.94
N ASP A 182 -4.51 25.29 11.89
CA ASP A 182 -4.49 26.00 10.62
C ASP A 182 -3.06 26.10 9.99
N LEU A 183 -2.24 25.08 10.19
CA LEU A 183 -0.88 25.02 9.63
C LEU A 183 -0.88 24.60 8.16
N VAL A 184 -1.96 23.96 7.69
CA VAL A 184 -2.13 23.47 6.32
C VAL A 184 -3.53 23.79 5.79
N ASP A 185 -3.64 23.92 4.49
CA ASP A 185 -4.91 24.23 3.81
C ASP A 185 -5.50 22.96 3.17
N ALA A 186 -4.63 22.03 2.80
CA ALA A 186 -4.98 20.71 2.31
C ALA A 186 -3.94 19.66 2.73
N ALA A 187 -4.26 18.39 2.52
CA ALA A 187 -3.34 17.29 2.78
C ALA A 187 -3.64 16.07 1.88
N LEU A 188 -2.61 15.23 1.66
CA LEU A 188 -2.70 13.92 1.02
C LEU A 188 -2.23 12.84 2.00
N PRO A 189 -2.96 12.58 3.09
CA PRO A 189 -2.59 11.57 4.05
C PRO A 189 -2.89 10.16 3.52
N PHE A 190 -2.34 9.15 4.16
CA PHE A 190 -2.87 7.79 4.05
C PHE A 190 -4.14 7.68 4.91
N GLU A 191 -5.17 6.98 4.41
CA GLU A 191 -6.30 6.66 5.29
C GLU A 191 -5.85 5.69 6.41
N PRO A 192 -6.34 5.88 7.65
CA PRO A 192 -7.55 6.65 8.03
C PRO A 192 -7.32 8.12 8.41
N ALA A 193 -6.16 8.72 8.16
CA ALA A 193 -5.90 10.09 8.61
C ALA A 193 -6.88 11.11 7.99
N GLY A 194 -7.31 10.91 6.74
CA GLY A 194 -8.30 11.79 6.09
C GLY A 194 -9.64 11.78 6.81
N VAL A 195 -10.18 10.60 7.14
CA VAL A 195 -11.44 10.49 7.87
C VAL A 195 -11.31 10.97 9.34
N LEU A 196 -10.14 10.85 9.97
CA LEU A 196 -9.89 11.41 11.30
C LEU A 196 -9.85 12.94 11.30
N VAL A 197 -9.33 13.57 10.26
CA VAL A 197 -9.44 15.03 10.05
C VAL A 197 -10.91 15.43 9.90
N GLN A 198 -11.69 14.66 9.15
CA GLN A 198 -13.13 14.88 9.00
C GLN A 198 -13.87 14.68 10.31
N GLN A 199 -13.59 13.65 11.09
CA GLN A 199 -14.16 13.42 12.41
C GLN A 199 -13.87 14.59 13.37
N ALA A 200 -12.69 15.19 13.28
CA ALA A 200 -12.33 16.37 14.04
C ALA A 200 -13.03 17.66 13.56
N GLY A 201 -13.87 17.60 12.53
CA GLY A 201 -14.59 18.74 11.95
C GLY A 201 -13.68 19.77 11.28
N LYS A 202 -12.50 19.37 10.80
CA LYS A 202 -11.46 20.30 10.30
C LYS A 202 -11.21 20.21 8.79
N GLY A 203 -11.80 19.23 8.11
CA GLY A 203 -11.68 19.05 6.68
C GLY A 203 -12.40 17.82 6.18
N ARG A 204 -12.51 17.67 4.88
CA ARG A 204 -13.08 16.48 4.21
C ARG A 204 -12.47 16.30 2.82
N ILE A 205 -12.83 15.23 2.12
CA ILE A 205 -12.35 14.97 0.78
C ILE A 205 -12.67 16.15 -0.14
N TYR A 206 -11.62 16.79 -0.65
CA TYR A 206 -11.68 17.88 -1.60
C TYR A 206 -11.56 17.37 -3.04
N LEU A 207 -10.61 16.45 -3.28
CA LEU A 207 -10.43 15.78 -4.57
C LEU A 207 -10.29 14.28 -4.31
N ASN A 208 -11.24 13.51 -4.84
CA ASN A 208 -11.21 12.07 -4.69
C ASN A 208 -10.36 11.44 -5.79
N MET A 209 -9.19 10.91 -5.41
CA MET A 209 -8.28 10.24 -6.33
C MET A 209 -8.47 8.72 -6.36
N MET A 210 -9.16 8.16 -5.35
CA MET A 210 -9.37 6.72 -5.21
C MET A 210 -10.56 6.19 -6.01
N ASN A 211 -11.57 7.03 -6.30
CA ASN A 211 -12.82 6.60 -6.92
C ASN A 211 -12.74 6.35 -8.44
N GLY A 212 -11.59 6.67 -9.06
CA GLY A 212 -11.37 6.51 -10.50
C GLY A 212 -11.97 7.61 -11.37
N GLU A 213 -12.39 8.76 -10.80
CA GLU A 213 -12.85 9.93 -11.57
C GLU A 213 -11.72 10.60 -12.35
N ILE A 214 -10.47 10.50 -11.86
CA ILE A 214 -9.29 11.02 -12.53
C ILE A 214 -8.79 9.96 -13.52
N PRO A 215 -8.91 10.19 -14.84
CA PRO A 215 -8.58 9.17 -15.85
C PRO A 215 -7.16 8.62 -15.72
N GLU A 216 -6.19 9.48 -15.41
CA GLU A 216 -4.78 9.13 -15.27
C GLU A 216 -4.51 8.13 -14.13
N PHE A 217 -5.42 8.02 -13.16
CA PHE A 217 -5.26 7.18 -11.97
C PHE A 217 -6.26 6.03 -11.90
N ARG A 218 -7.01 5.77 -12.97
CA ARG A 218 -8.14 4.83 -12.94
C ARG A 218 -7.73 3.36 -12.87
N ASP A 219 -6.73 2.97 -13.60
CA ASP A 219 -6.26 1.59 -13.70
C ASP A 219 -4.74 1.55 -13.83
N ILE A 220 -4.08 1.64 -12.69
CA ILE A 220 -2.63 1.71 -12.57
C ILE A 220 -2.12 0.65 -11.59
N LEU A 221 -0.85 0.33 -11.64
CA LEU A 221 -0.21 -0.36 -10.53
C LEU A 221 0.22 0.71 -9.51
N PHE A 222 -0.40 0.72 -8.34
CA PHE A 222 -0.06 1.71 -7.33
C PHE A 222 0.73 1.11 -6.16
N MET A 223 0.12 0.27 -5.33
CA MET A 223 0.83 -0.45 -4.27
C MET A 223 1.08 -1.90 -4.68
N THR A 224 2.28 -2.38 -4.44
CA THR A 224 2.69 -3.73 -4.80
C THR A 224 3.49 -4.40 -3.70
N LEU A 225 3.50 -5.74 -3.72
CA LEU A 225 4.55 -6.52 -3.09
C LEU A 225 5.68 -6.63 -4.11
N ALA A 226 6.86 -6.18 -3.74
CA ALA A 226 8.05 -6.27 -4.58
C ALA A 226 9.18 -6.99 -3.85
N THR A 227 10.08 -7.60 -4.62
CA THR A 227 11.21 -8.36 -4.10
C THR A 227 12.47 -8.13 -4.93
N HIS A 228 13.61 -8.51 -4.39
CA HIS A 228 14.86 -8.55 -5.15
C HIS A 228 14.80 -9.65 -6.24
N PRO A 229 15.32 -9.42 -7.47
CA PRO A 229 15.25 -10.40 -8.56
C PRO A 229 15.78 -11.80 -8.22
N ASP A 230 16.81 -11.89 -7.39
CA ASP A 230 17.37 -13.18 -6.99
C ASP A 230 16.34 -14.04 -6.24
N ASN A 231 15.47 -13.43 -5.44
CA ASN A 231 14.44 -14.15 -4.68
C ASN A 231 13.44 -14.89 -5.59
N LEU A 232 13.26 -14.45 -6.85
CA LEU A 232 12.42 -15.18 -7.81
C LEU A 232 12.92 -16.61 -8.05
N LYS A 233 14.25 -16.83 -7.94
CA LYS A 233 14.90 -18.13 -8.11
C LYS A 233 15.24 -18.79 -6.79
N ASP A 234 15.73 -18.01 -5.82
CA ASP A 234 16.26 -18.52 -4.57
C ASP A 234 15.15 -18.84 -3.55
N LYS A 235 14.00 -18.13 -3.63
CA LYS A 235 12.89 -18.21 -2.67
C LYS A 235 11.50 -18.28 -3.33
N PRO A 236 11.30 -19.07 -4.42
CA PRO A 236 10.03 -19.07 -5.17
C PRO A 236 8.83 -19.52 -4.29
N GLU A 237 9.04 -20.50 -3.42
CA GLU A 237 8.03 -21.02 -2.50
C GLU A 237 7.61 -19.96 -1.47
N LEU A 238 8.56 -19.18 -0.95
CA LEU A 238 8.27 -18.08 -0.03
C LEU A 238 7.38 -17.03 -0.71
N LEU A 239 7.70 -16.63 -1.95
CA LEU A 239 6.92 -15.64 -2.70
C LEU A 239 5.51 -16.14 -3.01
N LEU A 240 5.36 -17.41 -3.38
CA LEU A 240 4.06 -18.05 -3.59
C LEU A 240 3.23 -18.02 -2.30
N LYS A 241 3.79 -18.44 -1.16
CA LYS A 241 3.09 -18.41 0.14
C LYS A 241 2.67 -16.99 0.52
N VAL A 242 3.55 -16.00 0.34
CA VAL A 242 3.21 -14.60 0.62
C VAL A 242 2.08 -14.11 -0.29
N ALA A 243 2.09 -14.44 -1.58
CA ALA A 243 1.01 -14.09 -2.49
C ALA A 243 -0.32 -14.76 -2.08
N GLN A 244 -0.29 -16.01 -1.63
CA GLN A 244 -1.46 -16.73 -1.09
C GLN A 244 -2.01 -16.04 0.16
N VAL A 245 -1.13 -15.65 1.10
CA VAL A 245 -1.50 -14.89 2.31
C VAL A 245 -2.24 -13.61 1.95
N PHE A 246 -1.69 -12.80 1.03
CA PHE A 246 -2.31 -11.55 0.62
C PHE A 246 -3.61 -11.77 -0.17
N THR A 247 -3.70 -12.83 -0.97
CA THR A 247 -4.93 -13.18 -1.68
C THR A 247 -6.05 -13.55 -0.71
N GLU A 248 -5.77 -14.39 0.30
CA GLU A 248 -6.77 -14.78 1.30
C GLU A 248 -7.20 -13.58 2.15
N ALA A 249 -6.25 -12.76 2.59
CA ALA A 249 -6.55 -11.54 3.35
C ALA A 249 -7.37 -10.53 2.53
N THR A 250 -7.03 -10.34 1.26
CA THR A 250 -7.79 -9.47 0.34
C THR A 250 -9.20 -10.00 0.09
N LYS A 251 -9.36 -11.32 0.01
CA LYS A 251 -10.69 -11.95 -0.10
C LYS A 251 -11.55 -11.59 1.11
N ILE A 252 -11.04 -11.69 2.34
CA ILE A 252 -11.77 -11.26 3.55
C ILE A 252 -12.16 -9.78 3.45
N LEU A 253 -11.21 -8.92 3.07
CA LEU A 253 -11.46 -7.48 2.89
C LEU A 253 -12.60 -7.19 1.90
N LYS A 254 -12.74 -7.98 0.86
CA LYS A 254 -13.71 -7.71 -0.23
C LYS A 254 -15.05 -8.43 -0.04
N THR A 255 -15.05 -9.60 0.57
CA THR A 255 -16.25 -10.47 0.63
C THR A 255 -16.91 -10.53 2.01
N ASP A 256 -16.21 -10.08 3.06
CA ASP A 256 -16.73 -10.03 4.44
C ASP A 256 -16.44 -8.66 5.08
N PRO A 257 -17.16 -7.59 4.65
CA PRO A 257 -16.94 -6.22 5.14
C PRO A 257 -17.07 -6.08 6.66
N GLN A 258 -17.96 -6.82 7.29
CA GLN A 258 -18.16 -6.74 8.75
C GLN A 258 -16.93 -7.25 9.51
N ARG A 259 -16.43 -8.43 9.12
CA ARG A 259 -15.20 -9.00 9.65
C ARG A 259 -13.99 -8.11 9.37
N ALA A 260 -13.86 -7.61 8.14
CA ALA A 260 -12.78 -6.72 7.75
C ALA A 260 -12.74 -5.46 8.62
N LYS A 261 -13.87 -4.78 8.81
CA LYS A 261 -13.98 -3.58 9.67
C LYS A 261 -13.64 -3.88 11.12
N ALA A 262 -14.08 -5.02 11.66
CA ALA A 262 -13.77 -5.43 13.03
C ALA A 262 -12.26 -5.69 13.23
N LEU A 263 -11.59 -6.25 12.22
CA LEU A 263 -10.14 -6.46 12.24
C LEU A 263 -9.38 -5.14 12.14
N LEU A 264 -9.77 -4.26 11.22
CA LEU A 264 -9.14 -2.96 11.04
C LEU A 264 -9.32 -2.04 12.25
N ALA A 265 -10.45 -2.12 12.96
CA ALA A 265 -10.67 -1.38 14.20
C ALA A 265 -9.65 -1.73 15.30
N LYS A 266 -9.10 -2.95 15.31
CA LYS A 266 -8.06 -3.35 16.27
C LYS A 266 -6.73 -2.65 16.02
N GLU A 267 -6.42 -2.31 14.76
CA GLU A 267 -5.23 -1.54 14.40
C GLU A 267 -5.38 -0.04 14.73
N TYR A 268 -6.61 0.45 14.82
CA TYR A 268 -6.92 1.86 15.07
C TYR A 268 -7.94 2.01 16.21
N PRO A 269 -7.57 1.66 17.47
CA PRO A 269 -8.52 1.56 18.59
C PRO A 269 -9.16 2.90 18.99
N ASN A 270 -8.59 4.02 18.56
CA ASN A 270 -9.11 5.36 18.84
C ASN A 270 -10.13 5.86 17.81
N MET A 271 -10.42 5.07 16.77
CA MET A 271 -11.47 5.41 15.82
C MET A 271 -12.85 5.00 16.33
N THR A 272 -13.85 5.87 16.06
CA THR A 272 -15.25 5.49 16.27
C THR A 272 -15.68 4.43 15.23
N ALA A 273 -16.76 3.70 15.51
CA ALA A 273 -17.32 2.76 14.56
C ALA A 273 -17.71 3.44 13.22
N GLU A 274 -18.27 4.66 13.30
CA GLU A 274 -18.61 5.48 12.13
C GLU A 274 -17.38 5.85 11.32
N THR A 275 -16.30 6.30 11.97
CA THR A 275 -15.05 6.66 11.31
C THR A 275 -14.40 5.44 10.63
N ASN A 276 -14.44 4.27 11.29
CA ASN A 276 -13.96 3.03 10.70
C ASN A 276 -14.79 2.62 9.48
N GLU A 277 -16.12 2.78 9.52
CA GLU A 277 -17.03 2.54 8.39
C GLU A 277 -16.65 3.44 7.20
N GLN A 278 -16.47 4.73 7.44
CA GLN A 278 -16.11 5.71 6.42
C GLN A 278 -14.72 5.43 5.82
N ALA A 279 -13.73 5.10 6.66
CA ALA A 279 -12.39 4.75 6.22
C ALA A 279 -12.41 3.48 5.34
N TYR A 280 -13.12 2.45 5.77
CA TYR A 280 -13.29 1.23 4.99
C TYR A 280 -13.98 1.51 3.66
N ALA A 281 -15.09 2.24 3.65
CA ALA A 281 -15.81 2.60 2.42
C ALA A 281 -14.92 3.37 1.44
N THR A 282 -14.09 4.28 1.95
CA THR A 282 -13.15 5.07 1.15
C THR A 282 -12.09 4.19 0.49
N VAL A 283 -11.49 3.25 1.23
CA VAL A 283 -10.37 2.45 0.71
C VAL A 283 -10.77 1.13 0.06
N SER A 284 -11.98 0.62 0.28
CA SER A 284 -12.41 -0.69 -0.26
C SER A 284 -12.34 -0.76 -1.79
N GLN A 285 -12.40 0.37 -2.48
CA GLN A 285 -12.35 0.47 -3.94
C GLN A 285 -10.94 0.38 -4.53
N ILE A 286 -9.88 0.51 -3.71
CA ILE A 286 -8.49 0.41 -4.21
C ILE A 286 -7.96 -1.03 -4.23
N TRP A 287 -8.58 -1.96 -3.48
CA TRP A 287 -8.12 -3.35 -3.40
C TRP A 287 -8.63 -4.15 -4.59
N PRO A 288 -7.75 -4.69 -5.44
CA PRO A 288 -8.15 -5.59 -6.52
C PRO A 288 -8.60 -6.94 -5.95
N MET A 289 -9.47 -7.65 -6.66
CA MET A 289 -9.91 -9.00 -6.24
C MET A 289 -8.78 -10.04 -6.30
N THR A 290 -7.83 -9.81 -7.19
CA THR A 290 -6.63 -10.64 -7.35
C THR A 290 -5.40 -9.74 -7.38
N GLY A 291 -4.24 -10.30 -7.05
CA GLY A 291 -2.98 -9.57 -7.15
C GLY A 291 -2.43 -9.43 -8.58
N HIS A 292 -3.26 -9.74 -9.61
CA HIS A 292 -2.84 -9.75 -11.01
C HIS A 292 -2.41 -8.37 -11.51
N MET A 293 -1.35 -8.34 -12.31
CA MET A 293 -0.75 -7.15 -12.90
C MET A 293 -0.68 -7.29 -14.42
N THR A 294 -0.85 -6.18 -15.13
CA THR A 294 -0.74 -6.12 -16.59
C THR A 294 0.32 -5.14 -17.04
N GLU A 295 0.89 -5.37 -18.22
CA GLU A 295 1.81 -4.41 -18.83
C GLU A 295 1.13 -3.09 -19.15
N GLN A 296 -0.16 -3.10 -19.49
CA GLN A 296 -0.95 -1.88 -19.71
C GLN A 296 -0.98 -1.00 -18.45
N GLN A 297 -1.24 -1.59 -17.28
CA GLN A 297 -1.21 -0.89 -16.00
C GLN A 297 0.20 -0.35 -15.66
N ALA A 298 1.24 -1.14 -15.94
CA ALA A 298 2.63 -0.73 -15.73
C ALA A 298 3.00 0.48 -16.60
N ARG A 299 2.62 0.45 -17.88
CA ARG A 299 2.80 1.57 -18.82
C ARG A 299 2.00 2.81 -18.38
N ALA A 300 0.73 2.66 -18.01
CA ALA A 300 -0.09 3.76 -17.52
C ALA A 300 0.56 4.43 -16.29
N THR A 301 1.11 3.64 -15.36
CA THR A 301 1.85 4.18 -14.21
C THR A 301 3.09 4.95 -14.64
N PHE A 302 3.84 4.46 -15.62
CA PHE A 302 5.02 5.14 -16.14
C PHE A 302 4.67 6.44 -16.85
N GLU A 303 3.63 6.44 -17.68
CA GLU A 303 3.21 7.59 -18.47
C GLU A 303 2.85 8.81 -17.61
N TYR A 304 2.10 8.59 -16.52
CA TYR A 304 1.75 9.72 -15.66
C TYR A 304 2.90 10.16 -14.75
N LEU A 305 3.71 9.23 -14.26
CA LEU A 305 4.83 9.55 -13.36
C LEU A 305 6.03 10.13 -14.08
N GLN A 306 6.29 9.67 -15.30
CA GLN A 306 7.48 10.03 -16.09
C GLN A 306 8.75 10.02 -15.22
N PRO A 307 9.12 8.88 -14.64
CA PRO A 307 10.26 8.81 -13.74
C PRO A 307 11.54 9.23 -14.48
N SER A 308 12.36 10.04 -13.82
CA SER A 308 13.66 10.41 -14.38
C SER A 308 14.59 9.21 -14.49
N GLY A 309 15.18 9.02 -15.64
CA GLY A 309 16.14 7.94 -15.92
C GLY A 309 16.60 7.99 -17.36
N THR A 310 17.70 7.31 -17.63
CA THR A 310 18.35 7.27 -18.95
C THR A 310 18.18 5.94 -19.67
N VAL A 311 17.68 4.92 -18.96
CA VAL A 311 17.50 3.55 -19.49
C VAL A 311 16.04 3.35 -19.87
N ALA A 312 15.81 2.82 -21.07
CA ALA A 312 14.46 2.41 -21.48
C ALA A 312 13.96 1.29 -20.56
N VAL A 313 12.73 1.46 -20.03
CA VAL A 313 12.14 0.48 -19.13
C VAL A 313 11.58 -0.70 -19.93
N ASP A 314 12.09 -1.89 -19.66
CA ASP A 314 11.50 -3.16 -20.09
C ASP A 314 10.37 -3.54 -19.12
N PHE A 315 9.13 -3.16 -19.45
CA PHE A 315 7.96 -3.34 -18.56
C PHE A 315 7.73 -4.81 -18.17
N PRO A 316 7.80 -5.80 -19.05
CA PRO A 316 7.67 -7.21 -18.67
C PRO A 316 8.65 -7.67 -17.59
N SER A 317 9.81 -7.04 -17.49
CA SER A 317 10.81 -7.38 -16.49
C SER A 317 10.55 -6.76 -15.11
N THR A 318 9.61 -5.82 -15.00
CA THR A 318 9.32 -5.07 -13.76
C THR A 318 8.31 -5.76 -12.85
N PHE A 319 7.58 -6.75 -13.36
CA PHE A 319 6.61 -7.52 -12.59
C PHE A 319 6.53 -8.97 -13.07
N THR A 320 5.90 -9.82 -12.24
CA THR A 320 5.55 -11.20 -12.59
C THR A 320 4.24 -11.61 -11.92
N ASN A 321 3.45 -12.43 -12.60
CA ASN A 321 2.24 -13.06 -12.05
C ASN A 321 2.46 -14.55 -11.71
N GLU A 322 3.70 -15.04 -11.80
CA GLU A 322 4.04 -16.46 -11.64
C GLU A 322 3.68 -17.01 -10.25
N PHE A 323 3.75 -16.16 -9.22
CA PHE A 323 3.49 -16.53 -7.84
C PHE A 323 2.03 -16.35 -7.40
N LEU A 324 1.14 -15.92 -8.28
CA LEU A 324 -0.27 -15.80 -7.97
C LEU A 324 -0.93 -17.17 -7.81
N PRO A 325 -1.84 -17.34 -6.83
CA PRO A 325 -2.64 -18.56 -6.72
C PRO A 325 -3.44 -18.82 -8.01
N LYS A 326 -3.46 -20.09 -8.41
CA LYS A 326 -4.21 -20.54 -9.60
C LYS A 326 -5.70 -20.71 -9.28
#